data_a414ccdbf60a9beb6bccd9f66f15a906
#
_entry.id   a414ccdbf60a9beb6bccd9f66f15a906
#
_cell.length_a   1.000
_cell.length_b   1.000
_cell.length_c   1.000
_cell.angle_alpha   90.00
_cell.angle_beta   90.00
_cell.angle_gamma   90.00
#
_symmetry.space_group_name_H-M   'P 1'
#
loop_
_entity.id
_entity.type
_entity.pdbx_description
1 polymer ?
#
loop_
_entity_poly.entity_id
_entity_poly.type
_entity_poly.pdbx_seq_one_letter_code
_entity_poly.pdbx_strand_id
1 'polypeptide(L)'
;MTGIVRRQTLTLAVLLSTLPGLALAAGNPSRAQDKAAACAACHGADGNSPTADYPRIAGQHQDYLLRALLDYKSGKRKNPIMQSQVENLAKQDLADLAAYFAGQASPLFSKR
;
A
#
# COMPACT_ATOMS: atom_id res chain seq x y z
N MET A 1 62.47 -11.38 39.45
CA MET A 1 62.09 -11.07 38.06
C MET A 1 60.68 -11.58 37.87
N THR A 2 59.67 -10.73 38.01
CA THR A 2 58.25 -11.06 37.94
C THR A 2 57.74 -10.61 36.61
N GLY A 3 57.47 -11.60 35.68
CA GLY A 3 56.88 -11.37 34.37
C GLY A 3 55.41 -11.19 34.50
N ILE A 4 54.94 -9.98 34.20
CA ILE A 4 53.49 -9.69 34.10
C ILE A 4 52.96 -10.16 32.74
N VAL A 5 52.21 -11.26 32.74
CA VAL A 5 51.48 -11.74 31.54
C VAL A 5 50.24 -10.88 31.37
N ARG A 6 50.28 -9.97 30.40
CA ARG A 6 49.16 -9.12 30.01
C ARG A 6 48.18 -9.94 29.17
N ARG A 7 47.08 -10.38 29.78
CA ARG A 7 45.96 -11.02 29.07
C ARG A 7 45.24 -9.95 28.22
N GLN A 8 45.40 -10.04 26.91
CA GLN A 8 44.60 -9.26 25.97
C GLN A 8 43.25 -9.96 25.80
N THR A 9 42.22 -9.35 26.34
CA THR A 9 40.83 -9.77 26.08
C THR A 9 40.43 -9.24 24.71
N LEU A 10 40.30 -10.14 23.73
CA LEU A 10 39.75 -9.85 22.43
C LEU A 10 38.22 -9.69 22.57
N THR A 11 37.74 -8.47 22.57
CA THR A 11 36.27 -8.19 22.48
C THR A 11 35.83 -8.36 21.05
N LEU A 12 35.13 -9.45 20.78
CA LEU A 12 34.50 -9.70 19.50
C LEU A 12 33.24 -8.80 19.39
N ALA A 13 33.33 -7.68 18.66
CA ALA A 13 32.21 -6.83 18.37
C ALA A 13 31.35 -7.52 17.29
N VAL A 14 30.22 -8.08 17.69
CA VAL A 14 29.18 -8.59 16.75
C VAL A 14 28.47 -7.40 16.16
N LEU A 15 28.82 -7.04 14.92
CA LEU A 15 28.08 -6.09 14.11
C LEU A 15 26.76 -6.74 13.68
N LEU A 16 25.69 -6.43 14.38
CA LEU A 16 24.33 -6.78 13.96
C LEU A 16 23.98 -5.89 12.76
N SER A 17 24.16 -6.41 11.54
CA SER A 17 23.71 -5.75 10.32
C SER A 17 22.18 -5.83 10.27
N THR A 18 21.50 -4.77 10.68
CA THR A 18 20.06 -4.60 10.45
C THR A 18 19.87 -4.30 8.97
N LEU A 19 19.44 -5.31 8.20
CA LEU A 19 18.94 -5.10 6.84
C LEU A 19 17.69 -4.22 6.94
N PRO A 20 17.65 -3.04 6.26
CA PRO A 20 16.43 -2.28 6.16
C PRO A 20 15.43 -3.12 5.36
N GLY A 21 14.44 -3.68 6.02
CA GLY A 21 13.29 -4.26 5.34
C GLY A 21 12.68 -3.17 4.44
N LEU A 22 12.44 -3.48 3.16
CA LEU A 22 11.69 -2.61 2.25
C LEU A 22 10.24 -2.54 2.75
N ALA A 23 10.01 -1.71 3.76
CA ALA A 23 8.66 -1.39 4.22
C ALA A 23 7.98 -0.55 3.13
N LEU A 24 6.77 -0.94 2.74
CA LEU A 24 5.94 -0.11 1.87
C LEU A 24 5.68 1.22 2.60
N ALA A 25 6.02 2.34 1.96
CA ALA A 25 5.73 3.64 2.54
C ALA A 25 4.21 3.84 2.64
N ALA A 26 3.77 4.63 3.63
CA ALA A 26 2.36 4.99 3.76
C ALA A 26 1.85 5.61 2.45
N GLY A 27 0.60 5.29 2.08
CA GLY A 27 -0.01 5.82 0.87
C GLY A 27 -0.12 7.34 0.92
N ASN A 28 0.20 7.99 -0.21
CA ASN A 28 0.10 9.42 -0.36
C ASN A 28 -0.92 9.76 -1.47
N PRO A 29 -2.07 10.35 -1.14
CA PRO A 29 -3.13 10.64 -2.11
C PRO A 29 -2.68 11.61 -3.21
N SER A 30 -1.76 12.54 -2.91
CA SER A 30 -1.27 13.50 -3.91
C SER A 30 -0.49 12.85 -5.04
N ARG A 31 0.16 11.72 -4.81
CA ARG A 31 0.87 10.95 -5.84
C ARG A 31 -0.05 10.10 -6.72
N ALA A 32 -1.29 9.89 -6.28
CA ALA A 32 -2.24 9.04 -6.97
C ALA A 32 -3.06 9.75 -8.04
N GLN A 33 -3.10 11.08 -8.05
CA GLN A 33 -4.04 11.87 -8.89
C GLN A 33 -4.00 11.45 -10.36
N ASP A 34 -2.83 11.39 -10.96
CA ASP A 34 -2.70 11.02 -12.38
C ASP A 34 -3.13 9.56 -12.64
N LYS A 35 -2.84 8.66 -11.69
CA LYS A 35 -3.18 7.24 -11.79
C LYS A 35 -4.65 6.97 -11.52
N ALA A 36 -5.28 7.80 -10.68
CA ALA A 36 -6.71 7.69 -10.34
C ALA A 36 -7.63 7.92 -11.56
N ALA A 37 -7.15 8.62 -12.59
CA ALA A 37 -7.92 8.87 -13.81
C ALA A 37 -8.37 7.56 -14.50
N ALA A 38 -7.54 6.54 -14.54
CA ALA A 38 -7.90 5.24 -15.09
C ALA A 38 -9.00 4.54 -14.27
N CYS A 39 -8.97 4.68 -12.95
CA CYS A 39 -9.97 4.13 -12.04
C CYS A 39 -11.30 4.90 -12.18
N ALA A 40 -11.22 6.21 -12.38
CA ALA A 40 -12.38 7.10 -12.50
C ALA A 40 -13.32 6.74 -13.64
N ALA A 41 -12.80 6.14 -14.71
CA ALA A 41 -13.60 5.74 -15.87
C ALA A 41 -14.76 4.79 -15.49
N CYS A 42 -14.57 3.97 -14.47
CA CYS A 42 -15.59 3.04 -13.98
C CYS A 42 -16.13 3.45 -12.59
N HIS A 43 -15.25 3.84 -11.68
CA HIS A 43 -15.60 4.12 -10.28
C HIS A 43 -16.05 5.57 -10.00
N GLY A 44 -15.97 6.45 -11.00
CA GLY A 44 -16.20 7.90 -10.84
C GLY A 44 -14.93 8.63 -10.38
N ALA A 45 -14.81 9.91 -10.68
CA ALA A 45 -13.62 10.72 -10.41
C ALA A 45 -13.26 10.78 -8.91
N ASP A 46 -14.28 10.76 -8.07
CA ASP A 46 -14.16 10.74 -6.61
C ASP A 46 -14.40 9.35 -5.98
N GLY A 47 -14.55 8.30 -6.79
CA GLY A 47 -14.87 6.96 -6.33
C GLY A 47 -16.33 6.74 -5.98
N ASN A 48 -17.22 7.69 -6.25
CA ASN A 48 -18.66 7.53 -6.15
C ASN A 48 -19.21 7.13 -7.53
N SER A 49 -19.21 5.83 -7.80
CA SER A 49 -19.66 5.31 -9.10
C SER A 49 -21.04 5.85 -9.49
N PRO A 50 -21.21 6.33 -10.72
CA PRO A 50 -22.50 6.81 -11.21
C PRO A 50 -23.51 5.70 -11.49
N THR A 51 -23.05 4.45 -11.57
CA THR A 51 -23.88 3.28 -11.89
C THR A 51 -23.72 2.17 -10.85
N ALA A 52 -24.70 1.26 -10.79
CA ALA A 52 -24.65 0.10 -9.92
C ALA A 52 -23.69 -1.00 -10.43
N ASP A 53 -23.26 -0.93 -11.70
CA ASP A 53 -22.39 -1.94 -12.32
C ASP A 53 -20.97 -1.93 -11.73
N TYR A 54 -20.53 -0.77 -11.23
CA TYR A 54 -19.22 -0.59 -10.62
C TYR A 54 -19.36 -0.19 -9.16
N PRO A 55 -18.57 -0.79 -8.25
CA PRO A 55 -18.70 -0.49 -6.84
C PRO A 55 -18.21 0.91 -6.50
N ARG A 56 -18.84 1.53 -5.51
CA ARG A 56 -18.34 2.75 -4.88
C ARG A 56 -17.14 2.39 -4.03
N ILE A 57 -16.08 3.19 -4.15
CA ILE A 57 -14.82 3.03 -3.42
C ILE A 57 -14.45 4.28 -2.60
N ALA A 58 -15.19 5.38 -2.79
CA ALA A 58 -15.01 6.60 -2.02
C ALA A 58 -15.27 6.38 -0.53
N GLY A 59 -14.39 6.88 0.32
CA GLY A 59 -14.53 6.81 1.77
C GLY A 59 -14.41 5.42 2.38
N GLN A 60 -14.00 4.41 1.58
CA GLN A 60 -13.74 3.07 2.08
C GLN A 60 -12.47 3.07 2.95
N HIS A 61 -12.32 2.12 3.86
CA HIS A 61 -11.12 1.98 4.67
C HIS A 61 -9.88 1.77 3.79
N GLN A 62 -8.84 2.55 4.04
CA GLN A 62 -7.62 2.55 3.23
C GLN A 62 -6.92 1.19 3.20
N ASP A 63 -6.84 0.52 4.35
CA ASP A 63 -6.25 -0.81 4.47
C ASP A 63 -7.04 -1.88 3.71
N TYR A 64 -8.37 -1.79 3.70
CA TYR A 64 -9.22 -2.66 2.90
C TYR A 64 -9.01 -2.44 1.41
N LEU A 65 -8.97 -1.17 0.95
CA LEU A 65 -8.71 -0.86 -0.46
C LEU A 65 -7.34 -1.37 -0.90
N LEU A 66 -6.31 -1.13 -0.10
CA LEU A 66 -4.95 -1.62 -0.40
C LEU A 66 -4.93 -3.15 -0.49
N ARG A 67 -5.55 -3.84 0.46
CA ARG A 67 -5.62 -5.30 0.44
C ARG A 67 -6.33 -5.78 -0.82
N ALA A 68 -7.48 -5.20 -1.18
CA ALA A 68 -8.22 -5.58 -2.36
C ALA A 68 -7.40 -5.40 -3.65
N LEU A 69 -6.70 -4.27 -3.79
CA LEU A 69 -5.83 -3.99 -4.95
C LEU A 69 -4.66 -4.98 -5.04
N LEU A 70 -4.02 -5.29 -3.92
CA LEU A 70 -2.94 -6.28 -3.85
C LEU A 70 -3.45 -7.70 -4.19
N ASP A 71 -4.64 -8.05 -3.73
CA ASP A 71 -5.24 -9.36 -4.00
C ASP A 71 -5.64 -9.51 -5.48
N TYR A 72 -6.10 -8.45 -6.15
CA TYR A 72 -6.27 -8.44 -7.60
C TYR A 72 -4.94 -8.60 -8.33
N LYS A 73 -3.91 -7.83 -7.92
CA LYS A 73 -2.58 -7.89 -8.53
C LYS A 73 -1.93 -9.27 -8.41
N SER A 74 -2.10 -9.94 -7.29
CA SER A 74 -1.54 -11.28 -7.03
C SER A 74 -2.42 -12.42 -7.57
N GLY A 75 -3.63 -12.13 -8.06
CA GLY A 75 -4.58 -13.13 -8.52
C GLY A 75 -5.32 -13.87 -7.40
N LYS A 76 -5.15 -13.49 -6.13
CA LYS A 76 -5.92 -14.04 -5.01
C LYS A 76 -7.40 -13.68 -5.12
N ARG A 77 -7.71 -12.46 -5.59
CA ARG A 77 -9.06 -12.03 -5.91
C ARG A 77 -9.26 -12.07 -7.41
N LYS A 78 -10.27 -12.80 -7.86
CA LYS A 78 -10.54 -13.08 -9.29
C LYS A 78 -11.49 -12.05 -9.87
N ASN A 79 -10.99 -11.17 -10.72
CA ASN A 79 -11.76 -10.30 -11.60
C ASN A 79 -10.84 -9.85 -12.72
N PRO A 80 -11.04 -10.31 -13.97
CA PRO A 80 -10.14 -10.00 -15.08
C PRO A 80 -10.00 -8.50 -15.37
N ILE A 81 -11.10 -7.73 -15.20
CA ILE A 81 -11.10 -6.29 -15.44
C ILE A 81 -10.18 -5.61 -14.40
N MET A 82 -10.43 -5.86 -13.11
CA MET A 82 -9.62 -5.25 -12.06
C MET A 82 -8.17 -5.72 -12.09
N GLN A 83 -7.92 -6.98 -12.41
CA GLN A 83 -6.57 -7.52 -12.54
C GLN A 83 -5.78 -6.76 -13.61
N SER A 84 -6.37 -6.51 -14.79
CA SER A 84 -5.71 -5.75 -15.87
C SER A 84 -5.43 -4.28 -15.48
N GLN A 85 -6.28 -3.68 -14.63
CA GLN A 85 -6.07 -2.31 -14.17
C GLN A 85 -4.87 -2.16 -13.22
N VAL A 86 -4.53 -3.20 -12.46
CA VAL A 86 -3.50 -3.13 -11.41
C VAL A 86 -2.21 -3.85 -11.75
N GLU A 87 -2.18 -4.67 -12.80
CA GLU A 87 -1.03 -5.55 -13.12
C GLU A 87 0.28 -4.77 -13.30
N ASN A 88 0.23 -3.61 -13.95
CA ASN A 88 1.40 -2.77 -14.26
C ASN A 88 1.70 -1.69 -13.19
N LEU A 89 0.91 -1.61 -12.13
CA LEU A 89 1.11 -0.66 -11.05
C LEU A 89 2.07 -1.22 -10.00
N ALA A 90 2.98 -0.39 -9.50
CA ALA A 90 3.82 -0.75 -8.37
C ALA A 90 2.98 -0.86 -7.08
N LYS A 91 3.46 -1.61 -6.09
CA LYS A 91 2.77 -1.72 -4.79
C LYS A 91 2.58 -0.36 -4.13
N GLN A 92 3.52 0.55 -4.30
CA GLN A 92 3.41 1.91 -3.78
C GLN A 92 2.29 2.70 -4.47
N ASP A 93 2.11 2.51 -5.78
CA ASP A 93 1.00 3.13 -6.51
C ASP A 93 -0.35 2.66 -5.97
N LEU A 94 -0.47 1.38 -5.64
CA LEU A 94 -1.67 0.82 -5.04
C LEU A 94 -1.95 1.41 -3.64
N ALA A 95 -0.89 1.63 -2.84
CA ALA A 95 -1.03 2.29 -1.54
C ALA A 95 -1.48 3.75 -1.68
N ASP A 96 -0.94 4.47 -2.66
CA ASP A 96 -1.30 5.86 -2.94
C ASP A 96 -2.76 5.97 -3.44
N LEU A 97 -3.18 5.08 -4.34
CA LEU A 97 -4.57 4.99 -4.82
C LEU A 97 -5.55 4.64 -3.69
N ALA A 98 -5.18 3.71 -2.82
CA ALA A 98 -6.00 3.37 -1.65
C ALA A 98 -6.19 4.58 -0.73
N ALA A 99 -5.12 5.36 -0.48
CA ALA A 99 -5.20 6.59 0.31
C ALA A 99 -6.06 7.65 -0.39
N TYR A 100 -5.93 7.79 -1.70
CA TYR A 100 -6.71 8.75 -2.48
C TYR A 100 -8.21 8.51 -2.37
N PHE A 101 -8.67 7.29 -2.68
CA PHE A 101 -10.09 6.97 -2.64
C PHE A 101 -10.66 6.86 -1.22
N ALA A 102 -9.87 6.42 -0.24
CA ALA A 102 -10.27 6.43 1.16
C ALA A 102 -10.55 7.83 1.68
N GLY A 103 -9.82 8.84 1.20
CA GLY A 103 -9.98 10.25 1.56
C GLY A 103 -11.13 10.96 0.87
N GLN A 104 -11.80 10.34 -0.10
CA GLN A 104 -12.91 10.96 -0.82
C GLN A 104 -14.20 10.96 0.01
N ALA A 105 -15.00 12.03 -0.12
CA ALA A 105 -16.30 12.08 0.51
C ALA A 105 -17.23 11.00 -0.05
N SER A 106 -17.97 10.33 0.83
CA SER A 106 -18.93 9.31 0.45
C SER A 106 -20.28 9.56 1.11
N PRO A 107 -21.41 9.38 0.39
CA PRO A 107 -22.72 9.38 0.99
C PRO A 107 -22.96 8.14 1.87
N LEU A 108 -22.11 7.12 1.73
CA LEU A 108 -22.18 5.90 2.53
C LEU A 108 -21.27 6.08 3.76
N PHE A 109 -21.86 6.20 4.93
CA PHE A 109 -21.13 6.18 6.19
C PHE A 109 -21.79 5.17 7.14
N SER A 110 -20.97 4.41 7.83
CA SER A 110 -21.45 3.59 8.92
C SER A 110 -21.50 4.42 10.19
N LYS A 111 -22.67 4.53 10.83
CA LYS A 111 -22.72 4.97 12.23
C LYS A 111 -21.97 3.95 13.08
N ARG A 112 -20.91 4.38 13.73
CA ARG A 112 -20.28 3.64 14.83
C ARG A 112 -20.99 3.95 16.12
#